data_062e13478dff9ec1cda8323c86b63927
#
_entry.id   062e13478dff9ec1cda8323c86b63927
#
_cell.length_a   1.000
_cell.length_b   1.000
_cell.length_c   1.000
_cell.angle_alpha   90.00
_cell.angle_beta   90.00
_cell.angle_gamma   90.00
#
_symmetry.space_group_name_H-M   'P 1'
#
loop_
_entity.id
_entity.type
_entity.pdbx_description
1 polymer ?
#
loop_
_entity_poly.entity_id
_entity_poly.type
_entity_poly.pdbx_seq_one_letter_code
_entity_poly.pdbx_strand_id
1 'polypeptide(L)'
;MDCPRPHHRYYDLLLAAFVVVLLCSNFIGAGKAAVIDLPYFGAVPFGAGILFFPISYFFGDILTEVYGYAYDRRAVWTGFAALAFAAIMAQIVIALPVAPGTYMANYQQGLETVFGNSWRIALASMFSFWCGSLVNSYVLAKMKVWTQGRYLWTRTIGSTAVGELVDSSFFYMLAFYGIWPTHEVLQVALAQYVLKTSWEVLATPMTYWVVNFLKRKENEDFYDIHTNFTPFRVKV
;
A
#
# COMPACT_ATOMS: atom_id res chain seq x y z
N MET A 1 -2.78 -33.17 -17.28
CA MET A 1 -2.76 -32.20 -18.39
C MET A 1 -2.71 -30.83 -17.77
N ASP A 2 -1.51 -30.21 -17.77
CA ASP A 2 -1.35 -28.84 -17.30
C ASP A 2 -2.03 -27.92 -18.32
N CYS A 3 -3.14 -27.33 -17.94
CA CYS A 3 -3.76 -26.29 -18.75
C CYS A 3 -2.75 -25.14 -18.86
N PRO A 4 -2.40 -24.64 -20.06
CA PRO A 4 -1.47 -23.55 -20.19
C PRO A 4 -2.04 -22.35 -19.41
N ARG A 5 -1.26 -21.85 -18.45
CA ARG A 5 -1.67 -20.68 -17.67
C ARG A 5 -1.85 -19.51 -18.63
N PRO A 6 -2.94 -18.72 -18.49
CA PRO A 6 -3.11 -17.55 -19.34
C PRO A 6 -1.90 -16.63 -19.16
N HIS A 7 -1.29 -16.25 -20.26
CA HIS A 7 -0.14 -15.34 -20.27
C HIS A 7 -0.67 -13.92 -20.15
N HIS A 8 -0.69 -13.38 -18.93
CA HIS A 8 -1.12 -12.01 -18.66
C HIS A 8 -0.06 -11.02 -19.15
N ARG A 9 -0.41 -10.24 -20.17
CA ARG A 9 0.52 -9.33 -20.87
C ARG A 9 0.97 -8.15 -20.03
N TYR A 10 0.10 -7.63 -19.17
CA TYR A 10 0.35 -6.40 -18.39
C TYR A 10 0.60 -6.67 -16.91
N TYR A 11 0.42 -7.90 -16.42
CA TYR A 11 0.56 -8.21 -15.01
C TYR A 11 1.95 -7.87 -14.45
N ASP A 12 3.01 -8.22 -15.16
CA ASP A 12 4.38 -7.97 -14.71
C ASP A 12 4.70 -6.47 -14.62
N LEU A 13 4.16 -5.66 -15.54
CA LEU A 13 4.31 -4.20 -15.51
C LEU A 13 3.56 -3.59 -14.33
N LEU A 14 2.34 -4.06 -14.06
CA LEU A 14 1.55 -3.62 -12.91
C LEU A 14 2.20 -4.02 -11.59
N LEU A 15 2.72 -5.24 -11.50
CA LEU A 15 3.47 -5.72 -10.34
C LEU A 15 4.71 -4.86 -10.08
N ALA A 16 5.50 -4.58 -11.13
CA ALA A 16 6.68 -3.74 -11.02
C ALA A 16 6.31 -2.31 -10.57
N ALA A 17 5.29 -1.71 -11.17
CA ALA A 17 4.80 -0.38 -10.80
C ALA A 17 4.30 -0.34 -9.34
N PHE A 18 3.53 -1.33 -8.91
CA PHE A 18 3.08 -1.49 -7.53
C PHE A 18 4.25 -1.52 -6.54
N VAL A 19 5.27 -2.36 -6.80
CA VAL A 19 6.45 -2.47 -5.93
C VAL A 19 7.22 -1.15 -5.87
N VAL A 20 7.41 -0.46 -7.01
CA VAL A 20 8.09 0.85 -7.07
C VAL A 20 7.32 1.88 -6.25
N VAL A 21 6.01 2.00 -6.44
CA VAL A 21 5.18 2.95 -5.68
C VAL A 21 5.24 2.66 -4.19
N LEU A 22 5.20 1.38 -3.80
CA LEU A 22 5.27 0.96 -2.41
C LEU A 22 6.63 1.32 -1.77
N LEU A 23 7.73 1.12 -2.47
CA LEU A 23 9.06 1.53 -2.01
C LEU A 23 9.16 3.05 -1.87
N CYS A 24 8.70 3.82 -2.87
CA CYS A 24 8.67 5.28 -2.81
C CYS A 24 7.83 5.81 -1.65
N SER A 25 6.66 5.20 -1.41
CA SER A 25 5.78 5.53 -0.30
C SER A 25 6.49 5.43 1.04
N ASN A 26 7.20 4.33 1.26
CA ASN A 26 7.85 4.05 2.54
C ASN A 26 9.18 4.80 2.73
N PHE A 27 9.97 4.98 1.68
CA PHE A 27 11.31 5.60 1.81
C PHE A 27 11.31 7.11 1.55
N ILE A 28 10.44 7.61 0.68
CA ILE A 28 10.41 9.03 0.33
C ILE A 28 9.32 9.75 1.12
N GLY A 29 8.14 9.12 1.21
CA GLY A 29 6.94 9.74 1.76
C GLY A 29 6.82 9.68 3.29
N ALA A 30 7.31 8.62 3.92
CA ALA A 30 7.01 8.33 5.32
C ALA A 30 7.62 9.32 6.31
N GLY A 31 8.81 9.88 6.01
CA GLY A 31 9.56 10.74 6.94
C GLY A 31 9.22 12.22 6.86
N LYS A 32 8.44 12.68 5.86
CA LYS A 32 8.16 14.10 5.66
C LYS A 32 6.74 14.46 6.10
N ALA A 33 6.63 15.32 7.11
CA ALA A 33 5.39 16.05 7.39
C ALA A 33 5.33 17.30 6.49
N ALA A 34 4.19 17.54 5.87
CA ALA A 34 3.87 18.74 5.09
C ALA A 34 2.63 19.42 5.68
N VAL A 35 2.40 20.66 5.33
CA VAL A 35 1.26 21.44 5.80
C VAL A 35 0.54 22.02 4.58
N ILE A 36 -0.77 21.93 4.57
CA ILE A 36 -1.63 22.60 3.59
C ILE A 36 -2.56 23.57 4.31
N ASP A 37 -2.62 24.81 3.83
CA ASP A 37 -3.57 25.81 4.35
C ASP A 37 -4.90 25.67 3.64
N LEU A 38 -5.92 25.23 4.37
CA LEU A 38 -7.29 25.11 3.87
C LEU A 38 -8.11 26.35 4.26
N PRO A 39 -8.92 26.91 3.35
CA PRO A 39 -9.61 28.22 3.55
C PRO A 39 -10.51 28.32 4.80
N TYR A 40 -10.99 27.22 5.35
CA TYR A 40 -11.87 27.19 6.52
C TYR A 40 -11.32 26.42 7.71
N PHE A 41 -10.27 25.63 7.49
CA PHE A 41 -9.70 24.72 8.51
C PHE A 41 -8.31 25.15 8.98
N GLY A 42 -7.73 26.19 8.35
CA GLY A 42 -6.36 26.63 8.66
C GLY A 42 -5.30 25.64 8.22
N ALA A 43 -4.15 25.67 8.88
CA ALA A 43 -3.00 24.83 8.59
C ALA A 43 -3.24 23.37 9.02
N VAL A 44 -3.41 22.47 8.06
CA VAL A 44 -3.63 21.03 8.30
C VAL A 44 -2.32 20.28 8.01
N PRO A 45 -1.67 19.70 9.04
CA PRO A 45 -0.48 18.88 8.84
C PRO A 45 -0.87 17.50 8.26
N PHE A 46 -0.06 17.00 7.33
CA PHE A 46 -0.21 15.66 6.77
C PHE A 46 1.14 15.02 6.45
N GLY A 47 1.20 13.69 6.45
CA GLY A 47 2.39 12.96 6.01
C GLY A 47 2.48 12.92 4.49
N ALA A 48 3.65 13.24 3.91
CA ALA A 48 3.84 13.24 2.46
C ALA A 48 3.63 11.85 1.80
N GLY A 49 3.67 10.78 2.59
CA GLY A 49 3.30 9.43 2.14
C GLY A 49 1.90 9.32 1.55
N ILE A 50 0.98 10.23 1.91
CA ILE A 50 -0.39 10.26 1.36
C ILE A 50 -0.41 10.45 -0.17
N LEU A 51 0.66 10.94 -0.77
CA LEU A 51 0.80 11.05 -2.22
C LEU A 51 0.98 9.68 -2.91
N PHE A 52 1.57 8.73 -2.22
CA PHE A 52 1.95 7.43 -2.75
C PHE A 52 1.06 6.28 -2.25
N PHE A 53 0.72 6.28 -0.96
CA PHE A 53 -0.06 5.19 -0.34
C PHE A 53 -1.36 4.88 -1.07
N PRO A 54 -2.19 5.86 -1.44
CA PRO A 54 -3.42 5.56 -2.17
C PRO A 54 -3.16 4.96 -3.55
N ILE A 55 -2.02 5.29 -4.18
CA ILE A 55 -1.65 4.70 -5.46
C ILE A 55 -1.36 3.19 -5.31
N SER A 56 -0.77 2.76 -4.18
CA SER A 56 -0.57 1.32 -3.95
C SER A 56 -1.89 0.56 -3.78
N TYR A 57 -2.88 1.14 -3.09
CA TYR A 57 -4.23 0.55 -3.00
C TYR A 57 -4.92 0.51 -4.37
N PHE A 58 -4.82 1.57 -5.15
CA PHE A 58 -5.29 1.62 -6.53
C PHE A 58 -4.73 0.46 -7.40
N PHE A 59 -3.43 0.15 -7.30
CA PHE A 59 -2.84 -1.00 -7.98
C PHE A 59 -3.37 -2.32 -7.43
N GLY A 60 -3.53 -2.47 -6.12
CA GLY A 60 -4.12 -3.64 -5.49
C GLY A 60 -5.55 -3.90 -5.98
N ASP A 61 -6.36 -2.86 -6.06
CA ASP A 61 -7.72 -2.93 -6.58
C ASP A 61 -7.76 -3.37 -8.04
N ILE A 62 -6.87 -2.82 -8.89
CA ILE A 62 -6.76 -3.21 -10.30
C ILE A 62 -6.34 -4.69 -10.41
N LEU A 63 -5.32 -5.10 -9.66
CA LEU A 63 -4.82 -6.47 -9.69
C LEU A 63 -5.92 -7.46 -9.24
N THR A 64 -6.61 -7.16 -8.16
CA THR A 64 -7.71 -8.00 -7.66
C THR A 64 -8.90 -8.01 -8.62
N GLU A 65 -9.28 -6.86 -9.18
CA GLU A 65 -10.45 -6.75 -10.05
C GLU A 65 -10.25 -7.43 -11.39
N VAL A 66 -9.06 -7.39 -11.96
CA VAL A 66 -8.78 -7.97 -13.29
C VAL A 66 -8.31 -9.42 -13.17
N TYR A 67 -7.30 -9.68 -12.33
CA TYR A 67 -6.61 -10.98 -12.26
C TYR A 67 -7.03 -11.84 -11.06
N GLY A 68 -7.76 -11.26 -10.11
CA GLY A 68 -8.25 -11.95 -8.91
C GLY A 68 -7.30 -11.89 -7.72
N TYR A 69 -7.84 -12.28 -6.56
CA TYR A 69 -7.18 -12.25 -5.25
C TYR A 69 -5.82 -12.96 -5.22
N ALA A 70 -5.68 -14.09 -5.91
CA ALA A 70 -4.44 -14.88 -5.86
C ALA A 70 -3.24 -14.12 -6.48
N TYR A 71 -3.46 -13.37 -7.56
CA TYR A 71 -2.45 -12.54 -8.22
C TYR A 71 -2.11 -11.30 -7.38
N ASP A 72 -3.10 -10.64 -6.81
CA ASP A 72 -2.85 -9.51 -5.92
C ASP A 72 -2.11 -9.95 -4.65
N ARG A 73 -2.53 -11.03 -4.00
CA ARG A 73 -1.82 -11.61 -2.86
C ARG A 73 -0.33 -11.87 -3.18
N ARG A 74 -0.03 -12.38 -4.37
CA ARG A 74 1.37 -12.54 -4.83
C ARG A 74 2.08 -11.20 -4.95
N ALA A 75 1.40 -10.16 -5.46
CA ALA A 75 1.95 -8.82 -5.54
C ALA A 75 2.23 -8.23 -4.14
N VAL A 76 1.30 -8.36 -3.20
CA VAL A 76 1.47 -7.92 -1.80
C VAL A 76 2.68 -8.60 -1.15
N TRP A 77 2.85 -9.92 -1.33
CA TRP A 77 4.03 -10.63 -0.82
C TRP A 77 5.34 -10.19 -1.49
N THR A 78 5.31 -9.93 -2.79
CA THR A 78 6.48 -9.42 -3.52
C THR A 78 6.86 -8.02 -3.03
N GLY A 79 5.87 -7.15 -2.84
CA GLY A 79 6.08 -5.82 -2.28
C GLY A 79 6.61 -5.85 -0.84
N PHE A 80 6.06 -6.73 0.00
CA PHE A 80 6.53 -6.94 1.38
C PHE A 80 8.00 -7.41 1.40
N ALA A 81 8.35 -8.38 0.56
CA ALA A 81 9.73 -8.86 0.45
C ALA A 81 10.69 -7.78 -0.05
N ALA A 82 10.26 -6.97 -1.02
CA ALA A 82 11.05 -5.84 -1.53
C ALA A 82 11.27 -4.77 -0.45
N LEU A 83 10.24 -4.42 0.33
CA LEU A 83 10.36 -3.50 1.47
C LEU A 83 11.32 -4.04 2.53
N ALA A 84 11.18 -5.32 2.92
CA ALA A 84 12.06 -5.95 3.89
C ALA A 84 13.51 -5.94 3.41
N PHE A 85 13.75 -6.31 2.16
CA PHE A 85 15.07 -6.28 1.55
C PHE A 85 15.67 -4.87 1.57
N ALA A 86 14.92 -3.88 1.10
CA ALA A 86 15.40 -2.50 1.04
C ALA A 86 15.67 -1.92 2.44
N ALA A 87 14.83 -2.22 3.44
CA ALA A 87 15.04 -1.80 4.81
C ALA A 87 16.32 -2.43 5.42
N ILE A 88 16.53 -3.73 5.21
CA ILE A 88 17.73 -4.43 5.67
C ILE A 88 18.98 -3.85 5.00
N MET A 89 18.94 -3.67 3.67
CA MET A 89 20.07 -3.11 2.93
C MET A 89 20.40 -1.68 3.35
N ALA A 90 19.39 -0.85 3.63
CA ALA A 90 19.60 0.49 4.16
C ALA A 90 20.36 0.47 5.50
N GLN A 91 20.00 -0.44 6.41
CA GLN A 91 20.70 -0.58 7.70
C GLN A 91 22.14 -1.10 7.53
N ILE A 92 22.36 -2.04 6.61
CA ILE A 92 23.70 -2.52 6.30
C ILE A 92 24.58 -1.37 5.78
N VAL A 93 24.04 -0.55 4.85
CA VAL A 93 24.79 0.60 4.29
C VAL A 93 25.10 1.63 5.38
N ILE A 94 24.15 1.95 6.26
CA ILE A 94 24.36 2.88 7.39
C ILE A 94 25.46 2.36 8.35
N ALA A 95 25.52 1.05 8.55
CA ALA A 95 26.49 0.43 9.46
C ALA A 95 27.92 0.34 8.88
N LEU A 96 28.13 0.61 7.59
CA LEU A 96 29.46 0.61 7.00
C LEU A 96 30.31 1.79 7.52
N PRO A 97 31.63 1.60 7.68
CA PRO A 97 32.53 2.68 8.09
C PRO A 97 32.49 3.85 7.13
N VAL A 98 32.36 5.05 7.67
CA VAL A 98 32.27 6.29 6.88
C VAL A 98 33.68 6.67 6.37
N ALA A 99 33.81 6.96 5.07
CA ALA A 99 35.03 7.49 4.51
C ALA A 99 35.34 8.88 5.09
N PRO A 100 36.64 9.28 5.25
CA PRO A 100 36.98 10.55 5.83
C PRO A 100 36.56 11.72 4.91
N GLY A 101 36.07 12.79 5.52
CA GLY A 101 35.71 14.05 4.84
C GLY A 101 34.32 14.54 5.23
N THR A 102 34.15 15.88 5.25
CA THR A 102 32.95 16.58 5.70
C THR A 102 31.72 16.19 4.85
N TYR A 103 31.91 15.99 3.54
CA TYR A 103 30.83 15.58 2.64
C TYR A 103 30.27 14.20 3.03
N MET A 104 31.14 13.23 3.30
CA MET A 104 30.74 11.88 3.68
C MET A 104 30.08 11.86 5.06
N ALA A 105 30.55 12.67 6.01
CA ALA A 105 29.91 12.81 7.32
C ALA A 105 28.47 13.35 7.18
N ASN A 106 28.25 14.40 6.37
CA ASN A 106 26.92 14.96 6.12
C ASN A 106 26.01 13.96 5.38
N TYR A 107 26.57 13.20 4.42
CA TYR A 107 25.83 12.17 3.70
C TYR A 107 25.38 11.05 4.64
N GLN A 108 26.26 10.58 5.53
CA GLN A 108 25.93 9.61 6.56
C GLN A 108 24.79 10.10 7.47
N GLN A 109 24.88 11.33 7.94
CA GLN A 109 23.83 11.93 8.75
C GLN A 109 22.47 12.01 8.00
N GLY A 110 22.51 12.29 6.70
CA GLY A 110 21.33 12.26 5.84
C GLY A 110 20.72 10.85 5.73
N LEU A 111 21.55 9.83 5.53
CA LEU A 111 21.11 8.44 5.49
C LEU A 111 20.49 8.00 6.84
N GLU A 112 21.14 8.33 7.95
CA GLU A 112 20.64 8.03 9.29
C GLU A 112 19.31 8.74 9.57
N THR A 113 19.15 9.97 9.11
CA THR A 113 17.91 10.73 9.27
C THR A 113 16.75 10.12 8.48
N VAL A 114 17.01 9.68 7.24
CA VAL A 114 15.97 9.15 6.34
C VAL A 114 15.63 7.69 6.64
N PHE A 115 16.65 6.86 6.86
CA PHE A 115 16.51 5.41 6.98
C PHE A 115 16.73 4.87 8.39
N GLY A 116 17.25 5.68 9.31
CA GLY A 116 17.49 5.33 10.72
C GLY A 116 16.22 5.32 11.58
N ASN A 117 15.05 5.29 10.96
CA ASN A 117 13.78 5.22 11.67
C ASN A 117 13.76 4.06 12.67
N SER A 118 13.09 4.29 13.80
CA SER A 118 12.87 3.26 14.80
C SER A 118 12.38 1.96 14.14
N TRP A 119 13.02 0.85 14.41
CA TRP A 119 12.59 -0.49 13.96
C TRP A 119 11.12 -0.77 14.25
N ARG A 120 10.60 -0.19 15.34
CA ARG A 120 9.21 -0.30 15.72
C ARG A 120 8.29 0.33 14.66
N ILE A 121 8.62 1.51 14.15
CA ILE A 121 7.83 2.20 13.12
C ILE A 121 7.92 1.44 11.80
N ALA A 122 9.11 0.99 11.40
CA ALA A 122 9.30 0.22 10.19
C ALA A 122 8.52 -1.10 10.21
N LEU A 123 8.62 -1.87 11.28
CA LEU A 123 7.89 -3.13 11.44
C LEU A 123 6.38 -2.91 11.54
N ALA A 124 5.94 -1.86 12.24
CA ALA A 124 4.53 -1.49 12.30
C ALA A 124 3.99 -1.15 10.90
N SER A 125 4.72 -0.35 10.11
CA SER A 125 4.34 0.00 8.75
C SER A 125 4.26 -1.21 7.83
N MET A 126 5.25 -2.09 7.87
CA MET A 126 5.26 -3.30 7.04
C MET A 126 4.12 -4.26 7.39
N PHE A 127 3.88 -4.46 8.69
CA PHE A 127 2.84 -5.37 9.16
C PHE A 127 1.44 -4.83 8.87
N SER A 128 1.19 -3.55 9.14
CA SER A 128 -0.10 -2.93 8.89
C SER A 128 -0.44 -2.88 7.39
N PHE A 129 0.54 -2.51 6.55
CA PHE A 129 0.40 -2.57 5.09
C PHE A 129 0.03 -3.98 4.61
N TRP A 130 0.74 -5.01 5.08
CA TRP A 130 0.46 -6.38 4.70
C TRP A 130 -0.96 -6.82 5.10
N CYS A 131 -1.36 -6.54 6.33
CA CYS A 131 -2.72 -6.84 6.81
C CYS A 131 -3.78 -6.04 6.03
N GLY A 132 -3.60 -4.73 5.89
CA GLY A 132 -4.55 -3.85 5.23
C GLY A 132 -4.75 -4.20 3.76
N SER A 133 -3.67 -4.42 3.02
CA SER A 133 -3.73 -4.79 1.60
C SER A 133 -4.42 -6.14 1.38
N LEU A 134 -4.09 -7.16 2.16
CA LEU A 134 -4.75 -8.47 2.04
C LEU A 134 -6.24 -8.43 2.39
N VAL A 135 -6.62 -7.63 3.40
CA VAL A 135 -8.02 -7.43 3.76
C VAL A 135 -8.75 -6.66 2.65
N ASN A 136 -8.15 -5.59 2.11
CA ASN A 136 -8.71 -4.85 0.98
C ASN A 136 -9.03 -5.80 -0.18
N SER A 137 -8.05 -6.55 -0.64
CA SER A 137 -8.20 -7.47 -1.77
C SER A 137 -9.20 -8.59 -1.50
N TYR A 138 -9.23 -9.11 -0.28
CA TYR A 138 -10.23 -10.09 0.14
C TYR A 138 -11.64 -9.53 0.05
N VAL A 139 -11.88 -8.34 0.60
CA VAL A 139 -13.19 -7.68 0.59
C VAL A 139 -13.61 -7.37 -0.84
N LEU A 140 -12.71 -6.81 -1.66
CA LEU A 140 -12.98 -6.49 -3.06
C LEU A 140 -13.38 -7.75 -3.86
N ALA A 141 -12.61 -8.83 -3.74
CA ALA A 141 -12.88 -10.09 -4.41
C ALA A 141 -14.26 -10.67 -4.00
N LYS A 142 -14.57 -10.65 -2.70
CA LYS A 142 -15.88 -11.10 -2.20
C LYS A 142 -17.03 -10.22 -2.67
N MET A 143 -16.84 -8.90 -2.62
CA MET A 143 -17.86 -7.96 -3.13
C MET A 143 -18.07 -8.11 -4.63
N LYS A 144 -17.03 -8.41 -5.42
CA LYS A 144 -17.15 -8.66 -6.86
C LYS A 144 -18.05 -9.87 -7.15
N VAL A 145 -17.85 -10.98 -6.45
CA VAL A 145 -18.71 -12.17 -6.57
C VAL A 145 -20.13 -11.84 -6.13
N TRP A 146 -20.30 -11.18 -5.00
CA TRP A 146 -21.62 -10.84 -4.45
C TRP A 146 -22.40 -9.88 -5.35
N THR A 147 -21.76 -8.85 -5.91
CA THR A 147 -22.39 -7.87 -6.82
C THR A 147 -22.48 -8.36 -8.26
N GLN A 148 -22.00 -9.59 -8.55
CA GLN A 148 -21.92 -10.12 -9.92
C GLN A 148 -21.20 -9.16 -10.90
N GLY A 149 -20.14 -8.53 -10.42
CA GLY A 149 -19.35 -7.57 -11.20
C GLY A 149 -19.99 -6.20 -11.41
N ARG A 150 -21.21 -5.96 -10.91
CA ARG A 150 -21.87 -4.65 -11.02
C ARG A 150 -21.29 -3.66 -10.02
N TYR A 151 -21.42 -2.36 -10.32
CA TYR A 151 -21.07 -1.26 -9.41
C TYR A 151 -19.63 -1.33 -8.88
N LEU A 152 -18.63 -1.23 -9.78
CA LEU A 152 -17.21 -1.26 -9.42
C LEU A 152 -16.86 -0.29 -8.27
N TRP A 153 -17.41 0.93 -8.28
CA TRP A 153 -17.15 1.95 -7.28
C TRP A 153 -17.52 1.53 -5.85
N THR A 154 -18.59 0.76 -5.67
CA THR A 154 -19.00 0.33 -4.32
C THR A 154 -18.00 -0.64 -3.71
N ARG A 155 -17.39 -1.50 -4.54
CA ARG A 155 -16.43 -2.48 -4.05
C ARG A 155 -15.04 -1.92 -3.91
N THR A 156 -14.59 -0.99 -4.78
CA THR A 156 -13.30 -0.31 -4.61
C THR A 156 -13.32 0.56 -3.35
N ILE A 157 -14.28 1.48 -3.23
CA ILE A 157 -14.41 2.32 -2.04
C ILE A 157 -14.66 1.50 -0.77
N GLY A 158 -15.54 0.49 -0.85
CA GLY A 158 -15.88 -0.36 0.31
C GLY A 158 -14.71 -1.22 0.77
N SER A 159 -13.96 -1.82 -0.13
CA SER A 159 -12.78 -2.62 0.22
C SER A 159 -11.66 -1.75 0.77
N THR A 160 -11.39 -0.59 0.16
CA THR A 160 -10.40 0.37 0.65
C THR A 160 -10.78 0.89 2.03
N ALA A 161 -12.04 1.23 2.28
CA ALA A 161 -12.48 1.66 3.62
C ALA A 161 -12.18 0.61 4.70
N VAL A 162 -12.43 -0.67 4.42
CA VAL A 162 -12.12 -1.75 5.36
C VAL A 162 -10.62 -2.01 5.48
N GLY A 163 -9.89 -2.05 4.36
CA GLY A 163 -8.45 -2.26 4.32
C GLY A 163 -7.68 -1.16 5.06
N GLU A 164 -8.04 0.10 4.80
CA GLU A 164 -7.42 1.27 5.44
C GLU A 164 -7.77 1.38 6.93
N LEU A 165 -8.95 0.93 7.35
CA LEU A 165 -9.29 0.85 8.78
C LEU A 165 -8.35 -0.12 9.49
N VAL A 166 -8.06 -1.27 8.88
CA VAL A 166 -7.12 -2.27 9.43
C VAL A 166 -5.69 -1.73 9.40
N ASP A 167 -5.23 -1.18 8.27
CA ASP A 167 -3.89 -0.61 8.11
C ASP A 167 -3.65 0.50 9.14
N SER A 168 -4.51 1.51 9.18
CA SER A 168 -4.35 2.64 10.09
C SER A 168 -4.44 2.22 11.56
N SER A 169 -5.36 1.32 11.91
CA SER A 169 -5.49 0.84 13.28
C SER A 169 -4.22 0.12 13.75
N PHE A 170 -3.70 -0.81 12.97
CA PHE A 170 -2.48 -1.53 13.33
C PHE A 170 -1.27 -0.61 13.33
N PHE A 171 -1.11 0.24 12.32
CA PHE A 171 0.04 1.13 12.23
C PHE A 171 0.14 2.05 13.45
N TYR A 172 -0.90 2.80 13.74
CA TYR A 172 -0.86 3.78 14.82
C TYR A 172 -0.76 3.12 16.20
N MET A 173 -1.43 2.00 16.41
CA MET A 173 -1.30 1.23 17.65
C MET A 173 0.11 0.68 17.84
N LEU A 174 0.68 0.02 16.82
CA LEU A 174 1.99 -0.60 16.94
C LEU A 174 3.13 0.43 16.99
N ALA A 175 3.03 1.51 16.19
CA ALA A 175 4.08 2.52 16.10
C ALA A 175 4.12 3.46 17.32
N PHE A 176 2.96 3.94 17.80
CA PHE A 176 2.87 5.08 18.71
C PHE A 176 2.21 4.81 20.06
N TYR A 177 1.57 3.64 20.26
CA TYR A 177 0.97 3.32 21.55
C TYR A 177 2.03 3.31 22.67
N GLY A 178 1.75 4.04 23.74
CA GLY A 178 2.67 4.24 24.87
C GLY A 178 3.80 5.26 24.63
N ILE A 179 3.86 5.91 23.43
CA ILE A 179 4.77 7.02 23.13
C ILE A 179 3.98 8.34 23.09
N TRP A 180 2.84 8.33 22.40
CA TRP A 180 1.94 9.49 22.33
C TRP A 180 0.70 9.25 23.21
N PRO A 181 0.05 10.34 23.67
CA PRO A 181 -1.25 10.25 24.33
C PRO A 181 -2.26 9.53 23.44
N THR A 182 -3.02 8.61 24.00
CA THR A 182 -3.93 7.73 23.21
C THR A 182 -4.93 8.54 22.38
N HIS A 183 -5.40 9.70 22.87
CA HIS A 183 -6.33 10.54 22.13
C HIS A 183 -5.69 11.16 20.88
N GLU A 184 -4.41 11.54 20.92
CA GLU A 184 -3.67 12.05 19.75
C GLU A 184 -3.47 10.95 18.72
N VAL A 185 -3.10 9.73 19.15
CA VAL A 185 -2.97 8.57 18.28
C VAL A 185 -4.27 8.31 17.54
N LEU A 186 -5.41 8.33 18.23
CA LEU A 186 -6.72 8.09 17.62
C LEU A 186 -7.13 9.22 16.66
N GLN A 187 -6.87 10.47 17.00
CA GLN A 187 -7.16 11.61 16.14
C GLN A 187 -6.37 11.53 14.82
N VAL A 188 -5.07 11.28 14.91
CA VAL A 188 -4.22 11.16 13.71
C VAL A 188 -4.60 9.94 12.87
N ALA A 189 -4.89 8.80 13.50
CA ALA A 189 -5.35 7.61 12.81
C ALA A 189 -6.65 7.86 12.04
N LEU A 190 -7.62 8.54 12.67
CA LEU A 190 -8.89 8.89 12.04
C LEU A 190 -8.70 9.88 10.88
N ALA A 191 -7.88 10.91 11.08
CA ALA A 191 -7.60 11.89 10.02
C ALA A 191 -6.96 11.22 8.81
N GLN A 192 -5.98 10.36 9.00
CA GLN A 192 -5.33 9.61 7.91
C GLN A 192 -6.29 8.65 7.22
N TYR A 193 -7.13 7.94 7.98
CA TYR A 193 -8.16 7.06 7.44
C TYR A 193 -9.12 7.83 6.50
N VAL A 194 -9.63 8.97 6.96
CA VAL A 194 -10.55 9.80 6.17
C VAL A 194 -9.86 10.33 4.91
N LEU A 195 -8.62 10.83 5.03
CA LEU A 195 -7.89 11.37 3.89
C LEU A 195 -7.59 10.30 2.83
N LYS A 196 -7.14 9.13 3.25
CA LYS A 196 -6.83 8.01 2.33
C LYS A 196 -8.10 7.51 1.63
N THR A 197 -9.19 7.31 2.37
CA THR A 197 -10.48 6.89 1.79
C THR A 197 -11.05 7.95 0.84
N SER A 198 -10.92 9.23 1.18
CA SER A 198 -11.34 10.33 0.30
C SER A 198 -10.56 10.34 -1.02
N TRP A 199 -9.27 10.04 -0.96
CA TRP A 199 -8.43 9.93 -2.15
C TRP A 199 -8.93 8.81 -3.09
N GLU A 200 -9.34 7.65 -2.55
CA GLU A 200 -9.89 6.54 -3.33
C GLU A 200 -11.19 6.95 -4.05
N VAL A 201 -12.05 7.71 -3.38
CA VAL A 201 -13.26 8.26 -4.01
C VAL A 201 -12.90 9.13 -5.22
N LEU A 202 -11.89 9.99 -5.08
CA LEU A 202 -11.42 10.86 -6.17
C LEU A 202 -10.73 10.06 -7.29
N ALA A 203 -10.04 8.97 -6.97
CA ALA A 203 -9.37 8.11 -7.93
C ALA A 203 -10.31 7.14 -8.67
N THR A 204 -11.52 6.93 -8.16
CA THR A 204 -12.49 5.96 -8.72
C THR A 204 -12.71 6.10 -10.25
N PRO A 205 -12.85 7.28 -10.84
CA PRO A 205 -13.00 7.39 -12.31
C PRO A 205 -11.79 6.84 -13.07
N MET A 206 -10.58 7.05 -12.53
CA MET A 206 -9.35 6.51 -13.10
C MET A 206 -9.30 4.98 -12.98
N THR A 207 -9.74 4.44 -11.83
CA THR A 207 -9.88 2.99 -11.62
C THR A 207 -10.78 2.36 -12.67
N TYR A 208 -11.95 2.96 -12.93
CA TYR A 208 -12.84 2.50 -14.01
C TYR A 208 -12.17 2.45 -15.38
N TRP A 209 -11.45 3.51 -15.72
CA TRP A 209 -10.79 3.61 -17.01
C TRP A 209 -9.72 2.53 -17.17
N VAL A 210 -8.84 2.37 -16.17
CA VAL A 210 -7.73 1.39 -16.20
C VAL A 210 -8.28 -0.04 -16.17
N VAL A 211 -9.21 -0.35 -15.29
CA VAL A 211 -9.81 -1.68 -15.18
C VAL A 211 -10.50 -2.08 -16.49
N ASN A 212 -11.31 -1.21 -17.08
CA ASN A 212 -11.99 -1.50 -18.34
C ASN A 212 -11.00 -1.67 -19.51
N PHE A 213 -9.92 -0.87 -19.53
CA PHE A 213 -8.86 -1.01 -20.52
C PHE A 213 -8.18 -2.39 -20.40
N LEU A 214 -7.79 -2.78 -19.18
CA LEU A 214 -7.10 -4.04 -18.93
C LEU A 214 -8.00 -5.24 -19.22
N LYS A 215 -9.24 -5.26 -18.74
CA LYS A 215 -10.20 -6.34 -19.02
C LYS A 215 -10.37 -6.58 -20.51
N ARG A 216 -10.41 -5.51 -21.32
CA ARG A 216 -10.50 -5.63 -22.79
C ARG A 216 -9.20 -6.11 -23.43
N LYS A 217 -8.04 -5.66 -22.94
CA LYS A 217 -6.74 -5.99 -23.54
C LYS A 217 -6.23 -7.37 -23.14
N GLU A 218 -6.50 -7.79 -21.91
CA GLU A 218 -6.17 -9.13 -21.40
C GLU A 218 -7.22 -10.17 -21.77
N ASN A 219 -8.43 -9.71 -22.15
CA ASN A 219 -9.61 -10.57 -22.30
C ASN A 219 -9.88 -11.39 -21.03
N GLU A 220 -9.67 -10.77 -19.87
CA GLU A 220 -9.74 -11.40 -18.55
C GLU A 220 -10.69 -10.61 -17.64
N ASP A 221 -11.56 -11.33 -16.93
CA ASP A 221 -12.43 -10.79 -15.87
C ASP A 221 -12.63 -11.87 -14.83
N PHE A 222 -11.64 -12.06 -13.98
CA PHE A 222 -11.59 -13.18 -13.04
C PHE A 222 -12.56 -12.98 -11.87
N TYR A 223 -13.31 -14.04 -11.53
CA TYR A 223 -14.20 -14.10 -10.38
C TYR A 223 -13.72 -15.14 -9.36
N ASP A 224 -13.45 -14.72 -8.15
CA ASP A 224 -12.90 -15.54 -7.05
C ASP A 224 -13.93 -16.46 -6.38
N ILE A 225 -14.66 -17.28 -7.17
CA ILE A 225 -15.72 -18.17 -6.66
C ILE A 225 -15.12 -19.34 -5.88
N HIS A 226 -14.04 -19.94 -6.40
CA HIS A 226 -13.38 -21.11 -5.81
C HIS A 226 -11.97 -20.82 -5.31
N THR A 227 -11.61 -19.55 -5.19
CA THR A 227 -10.26 -19.13 -4.80
C THR A 227 -10.00 -19.45 -3.33
N ASN A 228 -8.81 -19.95 -3.05
CA ASN A 228 -8.31 -20.12 -1.68
C ASN A 228 -7.81 -18.78 -1.15
N PHE A 229 -8.51 -18.20 -0.19
CA PHE A 229 -8.22 -16.90 0.42
C PHE A 229 -7.17 -16.97 1.54
N THR A 230 -6.49 -18.11 1.73
CA THR A 230 -5.41 -18.19 2.72
C THR A 230 -4.29 -17.20 2.40
N PRO A 231 -3.92 -16.28 3.31
CA PRO A 231 -2.97 -15.22 3.03
C PRO A 231 -1.55 -15.71 2.75
N PHE A 232 -1.19 -16.90 3.25
CA PHE A 232 0.17 -17.46 3.15
C PHE A 232 0.45 -18.28 1.87
N ARG A 233 -0.54 -18.49 1.03
CA ARG A 233 -0.37 -19.27 -0.20
C ARG A 233 0.08 -18.38 -1.36
N VAL A 234 1.37 -18.39 -1.69
CA VAL A 234 1.95 -17.57 -2.78
C VAL A 234 1.73 -18.16 -4.18
N LYS A 235 1.33 -19.45 -4.27
CA LYS A 235 1.01 -20.08 -5.57
C LYS A 235 -0.33 -19.51 -6.11
N VAL A 236 -0.32 -19.15 -7.38
CA VAL A 236 -1.47 -18.71 -8.17
C VAL A 236 -2.05 -19.89 -8.91
#